data_34d8a1e832fd9158d55c85711eb71460
#
_entry.id   34d8a1e832fd9158d55c85711eb71460
#
_cell.length_a   1.000
_cell.length_b   1.000
_cell.length_c   1.000
_cell.angle_alpha   90.00
_cell.angle_beta   90.00
_cell.angle_gamma   90.00
#
_symmetry.space_group_name_H-M   'P 1'
#
loop_
_entity.id
_entity.type
_entity.pdbx_description
1 polymer ?
#
loop_
_entity_poly.entity_id
_entity_poly.type
_entity_poly.pdbx_seq_one_letter_code
_entity_poly.pdbx_strand_id
1 'polypeptide(L)'
;MRDLLDEQEFLEVETPILTAGTDEGAREFIVPTRKKAGSFYTLPQAPQQFKQILMVSGYEKYFQIARCFRDEDSRGDRQPEFTQLDIEMAYASMQQIIDLNTKMFTEVVRKIYGKKWML
;
A
#
# COMPACT_ATOMS: atom_id res chain seq x y z
N MET A 1 -11.26 8.13 -3.74
CA MET A 1 -10.84 7.01 -2.88
C MET A 1 -10.72 7.43 -1.42
N ARG A 2 -9.93 8.48 -1.08
CA ARG A 2 -9.81 8.94 0.31
C ARG A 2 -11.14 9.18 0.99
N ASP A 3 -12.00 10.00 0.40
CA ASP A 3 -13.32 10.31 0.98
C ASP A 3 -14.13 9.04 1.30
N LEU A 4 -14.10 8.06 0.40
CA LEU A 4 -14.84 6.81 0.58
C LEU A 4 -14.24 5.94 1.70
N LEU A 5 -12.91 5.91 1.81
CA LEU A 5 -12.24 5.16 2.87
C LEU A 5 -12.41 5.84 4.23
N ASP A 6 -12.38 7.17 4.27
CA ASP A 6 -12.68 7.98 5.45
C ASP A 6 -14.13 7.74 5.94
N GLU A 7 -15.11 7.76 5.03
CA GLU A 7 -16.51 7.39 5.32
C GLU A 7 -16.69 5.96 5.86
N GLN A 8 -15.74 5.07 5.57
CA GLN A 8 -15.69 3.69 6.08
C GLN A 8 -14.81 3.55 7.34
N GLU A 9 -14.40 4.68 7.92
CA GLU A 9 -13.58 4.75 9.15
C GLU A 9 -12.17 4.15 9.01
N PHE A 10 -11.59 4.22 7.78
CA PHE A 10 -10.19 3.87 7.59
C PHE A 10 -9.29 5.04 7.98
N LEU A 11 -8.25 4.75 8.74
CA LEU A 11 -7.21 5.70 9.09
C LEU A 11 -6.12 5.71 8.01
N GLU A 12 -5.86 6.88 7.42
CA GLU A 12 -4.72 7.08 6.53
C GLU A 12 -3.45 7.28 7.36
N VAL A 13 -2.45 6.41 7.17
CA VAL A 13 -1.18 6.49 7.88
C VAL A 13 -0.03 6.40 6.89
N GLU A 14 0.82 7.43 6.86
CA GLU A 14 2.11 7.37 6.15
C GLU A 14 3.15 6.61 6.98
N THR A 15 3.92 5.77 6.31
CA THR A 15 4.98 4.97 6.91
C THR A 15 6.35 5.35 6.36
N PRO A 16 7.45 5.09 7.09
CA PRO A 16 8.80 5.42 6.62
C PRO A 16 9.14 4.77 5.28
N ILE A 17 9.87 5.51 4.43
CA ILE A 17 10.42 5.02 3.16
C ILE A 17 11.85 4.51 3.35
N LEU A 18 12.68 5.16 4.18
CA LEU A 18 13.99 4.64 4.54
C LEU A 18 13.85 3.64 5.69
N THR A 19 13.97 2.35 5.38
CA THR A 19 13.72 1.26 6.33
C THR A 19 14.91 0.32 6.43
N ALA A 20 14.86 -0.61 7.38
CA ALA A 20 15.70 -1.80 7.35
C ALA A 20 15.15 -2.77 6.28
N GLY A 21 16.02 -3.60 5.71
CA GLY A 21 15.62 -4.62 4.73
C GLY A 21 14.60 -5.60 5.28
N THR A 22 13.76 -6.12 4.39
CA THR A 22 12.76 -7.14 4.70
C THR A 22 12.94 -8.34 3.78
N ASP A 23 12.68 -9.55 4.28
CA ASP A 23 12.72 -10.78 3.47
C ASP A 23 11.43 -10.91 2.62
N GLU A 24 11.14 -9.91 1.78
CA GLU A 24 10.06 -9.96 0.81
C GLU A 24 10.60 -10.40 -0.56
N GLY A 25 9.73 -10.93 -1.44
CA GLY A 25 10.09 -11.72 -2.60
C GLY A 25 10.91 -11.05 -3.70
N ALA A 26 10.97 -9.71 -3.78
CA ALA A 26 11.76 -8.97 -4.76
C ALA A 26 13.10 -8.49 -4.18
N ARG A 27 14.05 -8.18 -5.05
CA ARG A 27 15.26 -7.46 -4.61
C ARG A 27 14.91 -6.05 -4.21
N GLU A 28 15.57 -5.57 -3.15
CA GLU A 28 15.39 -4.23 -2.62
C GLU A 28 16.40 -3.26 -3.22
N PHE A 29 15.99 -2.03 -3.46
CA PHE A 29 16.92 -0.92 -3.67
C PHE A 29 17.56 -0.54 -2.34
N ILE A 30 18.88 -0.37 -2.34
CA ILE A 30 19.64 0.00 -1.16
C ILE A 30 20.10 1.47 -1.23
N VAL A 31 20.08 2.15 -0.09
CA VAL A 31 20.56 3.53 0.07
C VAL A 31 21.70 3.54 1.08
N PRO A 32 22.95 3.84 0.66
CA PRO A 32 24.07 3.89 1.58
C PRO A 32 23.88 4.93 2.69
N THR A 33 24.20 4.55 3.93
CA THR A 33 24.22 5.51 5.04
C THR A 33 25.64 6.05 5.31
N ARG A 34 25.74 7.33 5.58
CA ARG A 34 27.01 7.95 6.00
C ARG A 34 27.34 7.73 7.48
N LYS A 35 26.37 7.28 8.28
CA LYS A 35 26.52 7.16 9.74
C LYS A 35 27.36 5.95 10.14
N LYS A 36 27.37 4.90 9.33
CA LYS A 36 28.11 3.67 9.64
C LYS A 36 28.57 3.01 8.33
N ALA A 37 29.87 2.83 8.19
CA ALA A 37 30.46 2.16 7.04
C ALA A 37 29.90 0.73 6.89
N GLY A 38 29.54 0.33 5.67
CA GLY A 38 28.98 -0.98 5.36
C GLY A 38 27.51 -1.17 5.78
N SER A 39 26.82 -0.12 6.18
CA SER A 39 25.40 -0.16 6.50
C SER A 39 24.56 0.56 5.43
N PHE A 40 23.33 0.11 5.23
CA PHE A 40 22.42 0.60 4.20
C PHE A 40 21.00 0.70 4.78
N TYR A 41 20.25 1.65 4.26
CA TYR A 41 18.79 1.62 4.29
C TYR A 41 18.29 0.89 3.05
N THR A 42 17.06 0.44 3.08
CA THR A 42 16.34 -0.08 1.91
C THR A 42 15.11 0.76 1.60
N LEU A 43 14.70 0.74 0.33
CA LEU A 43 13.43 1.31 -0.11
C LEU A 43 12.35 0.21 -0.04
N PRO A 44 11.14 0.49 0.49
CA PRO A 44 10.16 -0.53 0.78
C PRO A 44 9.51 -1.09 -0.49
N GLN A 45 9.32 -2.39 -0.53
CA GLN A 45 8.54 -3.06 -1.57
C GLN A 45 7.02 -2.87 -1.37
N ALA A 46 6.61 -2.76 -0.12
CA ALA A 46 5.29 -2.43 0.39
C ALA A 46 5.42 -2.07 1.89
N PRO A 47 4.47 -1.37 2.52
CA PRO A 47 4.50 -1.03 3.94
C PRO A 47 4.08 -2.19 4.84
N GLN A 48 4.43 -3.44 4.50
CA GLN A 48 3.90 -4.67 5.10
C GLN A 48 4.13 -4.76 6.61
N GLN A 49 5.34 -4.50 7.06
CA GLN A 49 5.67 -4.58 8.50
C GLN A 49 4.93 -3.52 9.30
N PHE A 50 4.86 -2.29 8.78
CA PHE A 50 4.22 -1.17 9.47
C PHE A 50 2.71 -1.38 9.61
N LYS A 51 2.03 -1.84 8.56
CA LYS A 51 0.59 -2.09 8.64
C LYS A 51 0.26 -3.25 9.58
N GLN A 52 1.10 -4.28 9.67
CA GLN A 52 0.96 -5.33 10.68
C GLN A 52 1.11 -4.78 12.10
N ILE A 53 2.11 -3.91 12.34
CA ILE A 53 2.29 -3.26 13.63
C ILE A 53 1.07 -2.40 13.98
N LEU A 54 0.48 -1.69 13.02
CA LEU A 54 -0.73 -0.90 13.24
C LEU A 54 -1.91 -1.79 13.65
N MET A 55 -2.11 -2.96 12.99
CA MET A 55 -3.14 -3.92 13.39
C MET A 55 -2.92 -4.45 14.82
N VAL A 56 -1.67 -4.83 15.16
CA VAL A 56 -1.31 -5.27 16.51
C VAL A 56 -1.52 -4.15 17.55
N SER A 57 -1.33 -2.90 17.16
CA SER A 57 -1.53 -1.73 18.03
C SER A 57 -3.01 -1.35 18.21
N GLY A 58 -3.94 -2.08 17.61
CA GLY A 58 -5.37 -1.87 17.77
C GLY A 58 -6.03 -0.97 16.71
N TYR A 59 -5.31 -0.59 15.66
CA TYR A 59 -5.92 0.09 14.51
C TYR A 59 -6.59 -0.95 13.62
N GLU A 60 -7.91 -0.98 13.60
CA GLU A 60 -8.64 -2.04 12.90
C GLU A 60 -8.75 -1.82 11.38
N LYS A 61 -8.64 -0.58 10.91
CA LYS A 61 -8.76 -0.23 9.51
C LYS A 61 -7.71 0.82 9.15
N TYR A 62 -6.84 0.47 8.22
CA TYR A 62 -5.74 1.31 7.76
C TYR A 62 -5.74 1.38 6.24
N PHE A 63 -5.32 2.52 5.70
CA PHE A 63 -4.90 2.62 4.31
C PHE A 63 -3.74 3.61 4.13
N GLN A 64 -3.05 3.48 3.02
CA GLN A 64 -2.00 4.39 2.59
C GLN A 64 -1.92 4.43 1.07
N ILE A 65 -1.70 5.62 0.51
CA ILE A 65 -1.23 5.76 -0.86
C ILE A 65 0.30 5.62 -0.83
N ALA A 66 0.77 4.38 -0.91
CA ALA A 66 2.15 4.02 -0.63
C ALA A 66 3.03 4.07 -1.89
N ARG A 67 4.20 4.72 -1.77
CA ARG A 67 5.26 4.60 -2.76
C ARG A 67 6.02 3.31 -2.53
N CYS A 68 6.10 2.46 -3.57
CA CYS A 68 6.71 1.15 -3.53
C CYS A 68 7.84 1.02 -4.55
N PHE A 69 8.85 0.21 -4.21
CA PHE A 69 10.06 0.06 -5.00
C PHE A 69 10.41 -1.44 -5.12
N ARG A 70 10.67 -1.91 -6.33
CA ARG A 70 11.09 -3.31 -6.56
C ARG A 70 12.15 -3.34 -7.65
N ASP A 71 13.32 -3.89 -7.32
CA ASP A 71 14.41 -4.09 -8.27
C ASP A 71 14.18 -5.42 -9.02
N GLU A 72 13.24 -5.38 -9.94
CA GLU A 72 12.85 -6.51 -10.78
C GLU A 72 13.02 -6.18 -12.26
N ASP A 73 13.09 -7.23 -13.08
CA ASP A 73 13.11 -7.09 -14.53
C ASP A 73 11.82 -6.40 -15.02
N SER A 74 11.98 -5.38 -15.83
CA SER A 74 10.86 -4.69 -16.47
C SER A 74 10.17 -5.62 -17.46
N ARG A 75 8.92 -6.01 -17.16
CA ARG A 75 8.07 -6.82 -18.04
C ARG A 75 6.70 -6.18 -18.17
N GLY A 76 6.23 -6.00 -19.40
CA GLY A 76 4.95 -5.36 -19.67
C GLY A 76 4.91 -3.93 -19.12
N ASP A 77 4.00 -3.66 -18.21
CA ASP A 77 3.77 -2.35 -17.58
C ASP A 77 4.41 -2.21 -16.17
N ARG A 78 5.23 -3.17 -15.75
CA ARG A 78 5.91 -3.11 -14.44
C ARG A 78 6.96 -2.01 -14.41
N GLN A 79 6.91 -1.20 -13.36
CA GLN A 79 7.84 -0.13 -13.07
C GLN A 79 8.62 -0.45 -11.79
N PRO A 80 9.92 -0.08 -11.70
CA PRO A 80 10.71 -0.26 -10.47
C PRO A 80 10.23 0.61 -9.31
N GLU A 81 9.55 1.71 -9.62
CA GLU A 81 8.89 2.61 -8.69
C GLU A 81 7.43 2.77 -9.10
N PHE A 82 6.51 2.55 -8.16
CA PHE A 82 5.07 2.64 -8.41
C PHE A 82 4.31 3.01 -7.14
N THR A 83 3.05 3.38 -7.30
CA THR A 83 2.18 3.73 -6.19
C THR A 83 1.12 2.66 -6.00
N GLN A 84 0.92 2.22 -4.76
CA GLN A 84 -0.16 1.33 -4.36
C GLN A 84 -1.17 2.06 -3.49
N LEU A 85 -2.44 1.72 -3.65
CA LEU A 85 -3.40 1.88 -2.58
C LEU A 85 -3.28 0.62 -1.70
N ASP A 86 -2.63 0.76 -0.55
CA ASP A 86 -2.46 -0.31 0.42
C ASP A 86 -3.54 -0.21 1.49
N ILE A 87 -4.24 -1.30 1.75
CA ILE A 87 -5.37 -1.38 2.71
C ILE A 87 -5.15 -2.59 3.61
N GLU A 88 -5.36 -2.41 4.90
CA GLU A 88 -5.37 -3.49 5.89
C GLU A 88 -6.59 -3.39 6.79
N MET A 89 -7.22 -4.52 7.07
CA MET A 89 -8.39 -4.63 7.95
C MET A 89 -8.19 -5.77 8.93
N ALA A 90 -8.29 -5.48 10.22
CA ALA A 90 -8.31 -6.52 11.25
C ALA A 90 -9.64 -7.30 11.21
N TYR A 91 -9.57 -8.59 11.46
CA TYR A 91 -10.73 -9.50 11.60
C TYR A 91 -11.68 -9.55 10.39
N ALA A 92 -11.23 -9.06 9.22
CA ALA A 92 -12.07 -9.02 8.02
C ALA A 92 -12.18 -10.39 7.36
N SER A 93 -13.40 -10.73 6.94
CA SER A 93 -13.63 -11.86 6.04
C SER A 93 -13.25 -11.50 4.59
N MET A 94 -12.99 -12.52 3.79
CA MET A 94 -12.75 -12.34 2.35
C MET A 94 -13.88 -11.56 1.67
N GLN A 95 -15.14 -11.84 2.02
CA GLN A 95 -16.29 -11.17 1.43
C GLN A 95 -16.31 -9.68 1.72
N GLN A 96 -15.98 -9.27 2.96
CA GLN A 96 -15.90 -7.85 3.31
C GLN A 96 -14.83 -7.10 2.50
N ILE A 97 -13.70 -7.74 2.22
CA ILE A 97 -12.65 -7.17 1.38
C ILE A 97 -13.12 -7.03 -0.08
N ILE A 98 -13.81 -8.05 -0.61
CA ILE A 98 -14.38 -8.01 -1.97
C ILE A 98 -15.42 -6.90 -2.09
N ASP A 99 -16.33 -6.79 -1.12
CA ASP A 99 -17.40 -5.79 -1.11
C ASP A 99 -16.84 -4.36 -1.04
N LEU A 100 -15.84 -4.13 -0.17
CA LEU A 100 -15.15 -2.85 -0.06
C LEU A 100 -14.53 -2.45 -1.40
N ASN A 101 -13.76 -3.35 -2.02
CA ASN A 101 -13.09 -3.08 -3.29
C ASN A 101 -14.10 -2.85 -4.42
N THR A 102 -15.15 -3.68 -4.51
CA THR A 102 -16.21 -3.53 -5.50
C THR A 102 -16.88 -2.16 -5.38
N LYS A 103 -17.26 -1.77 -4.17
CA LYS A 103 -17.85 -0.44 -3.90
C LYS A 103 -16.89 0.67 -4.29
N MET A 104 -15.62 0.59 -3.88
CA MET A 104 -14.61 1.60 -4.15
C MET A 104 -14.37 1.80 -5.65
N PHE A 105 -14.16 0.72 -6.40
CA PHE A 105 -13.94 0.81 -7.85
C PHE A 105 -15.18 1.32 -8.58
N THR A 106 -16.36 0.86 -8.22
CA THR A 106 -17.62 1.32 -8.80
C THR A 106 -17.81 2.82 -8.62
N GLU A 107 -17.58 3.33 -7.41
CA GLU A 107 -17.70 4.76 -7.11
C GLU A 107 -16.64 5.61 -7.83
N VAL A 108 -15.41 5.13 -7.91
CA VAL A 108 -14.34 5.82 -8.64
C VAL A 108 -14.66 5.91 -10.13
N VAL A 109 -15.06 4.79 -10.74
CA VAL A 109 -15.47 4.78 -12.17
C VAL A 109 -16.66 5.69 -12.39
N ARG A 110 -17.67 5.65 -11.52
CA ARG A 110 -18.84 6.51 -11.60
C ARG A 110 -18.48 8.01 -11.50
N LYS A 111 -17.58 8.39 -10.59
CA LYS A 111 -17.14 9.78 -10.40
C LYS A 111 -16.30 10.30 -11.59
N ILE A 112 -15.47 9.43 -12.19
CA ILE A 112 -14.58 9.84 -13.29
C ILE A 112 -15.31 9.84 -14.64
N TYR A 113 -16.05 8.79 -14.94
CA TYR A 113 -16.64 8.57 -16.26
C TYR A 113 -18.16 8.81 -16.32
N GLY A 114 -18.83 9.10 -15.19
CA GLY A 114 -20.27 9.27 -15.08
C GLY A 114 -21.07 7.96 -15.21
N LYS A 115 -22.40 8.07 -15.10
CA LYS A 115 -23.30 6.89 -15.11
C LYS A 115 -23.27 6.05 -16.40
N LYS A 116 -22.69 6.57 -17.48
CA LYS A 116 -22.71 5.94 -18.81
C LYS A 116 -21.89 4.64 -18.90
N TRP A 117 -21.06 4.35 -17.89
CA TRP A 117 -20.15 3.19 -17.87
C TRP A 117 -20.51 2.14 -16.81
N MET A 118 -21.66 2.30 -16.17
CA MET A 118 -22.17 1.23 -15.28
C MET A 118 -22.99 0.23 -16.13
N LEU A 119 -22.40 -0.94 -16.31
CA LEU A 119 -23.09 -2.12 -16.83
C LEU A 119 -23.96 -2.76 -15.74
#